data_5a3c314926ae8bd36191463907ef5f1c
#
_entry.id   5a3c314926ae8bd36191463907ef5f1c
#
_cell.length_a   1.000
_cell.length_b   1.000
_cell.length_c   1.000
_cell.angle_alpha   90.00
_cell.angle_beta   90.00
_cell.angle_gamma   90.00
#
_symmetry.space_group_name_H-M   'P 1'
#
loop_
_entity.id
_entity.type
_entity.pdbx_description
1 polymer ?
#
loop_
_entity_poly.entity_id
_entity_poly.type
_entity_poly.pdbx_seq_one_letter_code
_entity_poly.pdbx_strand_id
1 'polypeptide(L)'
;NAAKVRSTVAKLDGHPALWSWYLIDEPDMQRVSPERVEAAHRVVKRAGASKPTSLVLYQGDEAQWYGNIADITMVDRYPVPWLPLANFSQHIHKTRLATNAERPLIAVIQSFDWAAQPESILPGEENLRPPTELELRSMTYSALARGANGIFYFSYAEMRLKERKYPKLWEALKRVVKEVRRREALFAAEHVWWPKAHHFENQDTRFNAALEASVQSVLLRVKRGDGLLPPGHYILAVNTTPLPHTYRFRLPWKTTDQVPVLEEGRHATTDGSWVVDRFDPVAVHVYGPLPAGK
;
A
#
# COMPACT_ATOMS: atom_id res chain seq x y z
N ASN A 1 -7.34 21.02 25.21
CA ASN A 1 -6.67 21.82 26.26
C ASN A 1 -5.14 21.75 26.05
N ALA A 2 -4.54 22.87 25.63
CA ALA A 2 -3.10 22.95 25.30
C ALA A 2 -2.19 22.61 26.50
N ALA A 3 -2.61 22.91 27.74
CA ALA A 3 -1.84 22.57 28.93
C ALA A 3 -1.74 21.04 29.14
N LYS A 4 -2.81 20.31 28.89
CA LYS A 4 -2.81 18.83 28.94
C LYS A 4 -1.90 18.24 27.85
N VAL A 5 -1.93 18.80 26.64
CA VAL A 5 -1.03 18.35 25.55
C VAL A 5 0.42 18.57 25.93
N ARG A 6 0.79 19.76 26.44
CA ARG A 6 2.16 20.04 26.91
C ARG A 6 2.62 19.05 27.98
N SER A 7 1.81 18.81 29.00
CA SER A 7 2.12 17.87 30.06
C SER A 7 2.31 16.44 29.51
N THR A 8 1.46 16.02 28.56
CA THR A 8 1.53 14.68 27.96
C THR A 8 2.78 14.53 27.09
N VAL A 9 3.09 15.54 26.27
CA VAL A 9 4.30 15.56 25.44
C VAL A 9 5.55 15.52 26.32
N ALA A 10 5.64 16.38 27.33
CA ALA A 10 6.76 16.40 28.27
C ALA A 10 7.01 15.05 28.96
N LYS A 11 5.92 14.30 29.25
CA LYS A 11 6.00 13.00 29.91
C LYS A 11 6.40 11.85 28.96
N LEU A 12 5.93 11.87 27.72
CA LEU A 12 5.96 10.69 26.86
C LEU A 12 6.88 10.82 25.62
N ASP A 13 7.27 12.02 25.20
CA ASP A 13 7.97 12.23 23.93
C ASP A 13 9.33 11.49 23.86
N GLY A 14 10.01 11.33 24.98
CA GLY A 14 11.26 10.56 25.08
C GLY A 14 11.09 9.04 25.21
N HIS A 15 9.86 8.53 25.26
CA HIS A 15 9.63 7.09 25.45
C HIS A 15 10.03 6.30 24.20
N PRO A 16 10.82 5.23 24.31
CA PRO A 16 11.34 4.49 23.15
C PRO A 16 10.25 3.79 22.32
N ALA A 17 9.11 3.46 22.94
CA ALA A 17 7.98 2.87 22.23
C ALA A 17 7.06 3.90 21.54
N LEU A 18 7.27 5.21 21.77
CA LEU A 18 6.51 6.22 21.07
C LEU A 18 7.09 6.43 19.67
N TRP A 19 6.31 6.07 18.67
CA TRP A 19 6.67 6.23 17.26
C TRP A 19 6.19 7.57 16.68
N SER A 20 4.95 7.94 16.93
CA SER A 20 4.36 9.21 16.46
C SER A 20 3.26 9.71 17.39
N TRP A 21 2.94 10.99 17.28
CA TRP A 21 1.78 11.63 17.90
C TRP A 21 0.59 11.55 16.94
N TYR A 22 -0.33 10.64 17.21
CA TYR A 22 -1.53 10.46 16.41
C TYR A 22 -2.52 11.57 16.70
N LEU A 23 -2.80 12.42 15.70
CA LEU A 23 -3.59 13.63 15.86
C LEU A 23 -5.08 13.35 15.89
N ILE A 24 -5.54 12.58 14.92
CA ILE A 24 -6.95 12.31 14.67
C ILE A 24 -7.09 11.12 13.73
N ASP A 25 -8.21 10.43 13.91
CA ASP A 25 -8.67 9.33 13.09
C ASP A 25 -9.68 9.85 12.06
N GLU A 26 -9.47 9.56 10.79
CA GLU A 26 -10.38 9.85 9.67
C GLU A 26 -11.07 11.23 9.75
N PRO A 27 -10.34 12.36 9.80
CA PRO A 27 -10.95 13.68 9.89
C PRO A 27 -11.83 14.00 8.68
N ASP A 28 -11.52 13.44 7.52
CA ASP A 28 -12.29 13.53 6.30
C ASP A 28 -13.66 12.87 6.43
N MET A 29 -13.76 11.69 7.00
CA MET A 29 -15.00 11.00 7.28
C MET A 29 -15.79 11.68 8.40
N GLN A 30 -15.11 12.12 9.47
CA GLN A 30 -15.70 12.80 10.61
C GLN A 30 -16.04 14.27 10.35
N ARG A 31 -15.76 14.80 9.17
CA ARG A 31 -15.98 16.20 8.78
C ARG A 31 -15.32 17.21 9.71
N VAL A 32 -14.16 16.89 10.24
CA VAL A 32 -13.34 17.81 11.02
C VAL A 32 -12.52 18.65 10.08
N SER A 33 -12.68 19.97 10.10
CA SER A 33 -12.03 20.83 9.10
C SER A 33 -10.50 20.76 9.14
N PRO A 34 -9.81 20.93 7.98
CA PRO A 34 -8.35 20.92 7.89
C PRO A 34 -7.68 21.89 8.86
N GLU A 35 -8.28 23.09 9.09
CA GLU A 35 -7.74 24.12 10.00
C GLU A 35 -7.73 23.63 11.46
N ARG A 36 -8.71 22.83 11.86
CA ARG A 36 -8.76 22.23 13.21
C ARG A 36 -7.69 21.16 13.37
N VAL A 37 -7.46 20.35 12.35
CA VAL A 37 -6.40 19.33 12.34
C VAL A 37 -5.03 20.00 12.35
N GLU A 38 -4.84 21.05 11.57
CA GLU A 38 -3.61 21.84 11.55
C GLU A 38 -3.37 22.54 12.90
N ALA A 39 -4.42 23.05 13.54
CA ALA A 39 -4.31 23.62 14.90
C ALA A 39 -3.84 22.57 15.90
N ALA A 40 -4.35 21.32 15.83
CA ALA A 40 -3.90 20.21 16.67
C ALA A 40 -2.42 19.89 16.42
N HIS A 41 -1.99 19.80 15.17
CA HIS A 41 -0.59 19.61 14.79
C HIS A 41 0.30 20.70 15.42
N ARG A 42 -0.06 21.97 15.24
CA ARG A 42 0.69 23.10 15.80
C ARG A 42 0.75 23.06 17.34
N VAL A 43 -0.32 22.63 18.02
CA VAL A 43 -0.32 22.50 19.49
C VAL A 43 0.67 21.45 19.95
N VAL A 44 0.73 20.28 19.29
CA VAL A 44 1.70 19.22 19.59
C VAL A 44 3.13 19.68 19.34
N LYS A 45 3.40 20.31 18.20
CA LYS A 45 4.75 20.84 17.88
C LYS A 45 5.21 21.94 18.85
N ARG A 46 4.32 22.89 19.21
CA ARG A 46 4.61 23.94 20.21
C ARG A 46 4.79 23.39 21.63
N ALA A 47 4.30 22.19 21.91
CA ALA A 47 4.55 21.48 23.16
C ALA A 47 5.98 20.90 23.25
N GLY A 48 6.77 20.99 22.21
CA GLY A 48 8.16 20.50 22.15
C GLY A 48 8.28 19.06 21.68
N ALA A 49 7.26 18.52 21.00
CA ALA A 49 7.29 17.15 20.49
C ALA A 49 8.44 16.96 19.47
N SER A 50 9.38 16.05 19.77
CA SER A 50 10.47 15.63 18.87
C SER A 50 10.03 14.54 17.91
N LYS A 51 9.04 13.73 18.31
CA LYS A 51 8.47 12.68 17.47
C LYS A 51 7.55 13.26 16.40
N PRO A 52 7.44 12.60 15.23
CA PRO A 52 6.55 13.06 14.19
C PRO A 52 5.07 13.00 14.62
N THR A 53 4.24 13.82 13.99
CA THR A 53 2.80 13.72 14.07
C THR A 53 2.28 12.82 12.96
N SER A 54 1.15 12.18 13.18
CA SER A 54 0.49 11.34 12.17
C SER A 54 -1.02 11.53 12.17
N LEU A 55 -1.64 11.27 11.03
CA LEU A 55 -3.09 11.16 10.86
C LEU A 55 -3.41 10.04 9.87
N VAL A 56 -4.64 9.53 9.90
CA VAL A 56 -5.15 8.61 8.89
C VAL A 56 -6.30 9.28 8.13
N LEU A 57 -6.42 8.97 6.84
CA LEU A 57 -7.51 9.38 5.97
C LEU A 57 -8.27 8.16 5.48
N TYR A 58 -9.59 8.24 5.51
CA TYR A 58 -10.48 7.25 4.92
C TYR A 58 -10.51 7.34 3.38
N GLN A 59 -10.37 8.56 2.83
CA GLN A 59 -10.45 8.82 1.39
C GLN A 59 -9.22 9.56 0.88
N GLY A 60 -8.56 8.98 -0.12
CA GLY A 60 -7.44 9.63 -0.78
C GLY A 60 -7.81 10.90 -1.56
N ASP A 61 -9.07 11.09 -1.93
CA ASP A 61 -9.56 12.30 -2.59
C ASP A 61 -9.42 13.54 -1.71
N GLU A 62 -9.59 13.37 -0.40
CA GLU A 62 -9.47 14.45 0.57
C GLU A 62 -8.01 14.79 0.93
N ALA A 63 -7.05 14.00 0.46
CA ALA A 63 -5.63 14.19 0.78
C ALA A 63 -5.08 15.55 0.31
N GLN A 64 -5.69 16.19 -0.69
CA GLN A 64 -5.32 17.54 -1.11
C GLN A 64 -5.48 18.58 0.02
N TRP A 65 -6.38 18.33 0.97
CA TRP A 65 -6.66 19.23 2.10
C TRP A 65 -5.92 18.82 3.37
N TYR A 66 -5.79 17.53 3.63
CA TYR A 66 -5.26 16.99 4.89
C TYR A 66 -3.85 16.41 4.77
N GLY A 67 -3.49 15.91 3.60
CA GLY A 67 -2.32 15.05 3.42
C GLY A 67 -0.96 15.70 3.71
N ASN A 68 -0.89 17.02 3.79
CA ASN A 68 0.32 17.75 4.12
C ASN A 68 0.32 18.38 5.51
N ILE A 69 -0.69 18.14 6.35
CA ILE A 69 -0.80 18.71 7.69
C ILE A 69 0.13 18.00 8.68
N ALA A 70 0.01 16.68 8.80
CA ALA A 70 0.87 15.89 9.69
C ALA A 70 2.21 15.55 9.02
N ASP A 71 3.21 15.14 9.81
CA ASP A 71 4.49 14.68 9.28
C ASP A 71 4.36 13.35 8.54
N ILE A 72 3.41 12.50 8.95
CA ILE A 72 3.12 11.19 8.38
C ILE A 72 1.64 11.13 8.03
N THR A 73 1.34 10.74 6.80
CA THR A 73 -0.03 10.50 6.36
C THR A 73 -0.26 9.01 6.19
N MET A 74 -1.40 8.55 6.66
CA MET A 74 -1.85 7.16 6.50
C MET A 74 -3.18 7.13 5.73
N VAL A 75 -3.47 6.00 5.10
CA VAL A 75 -4.76 5.73 4.42
C VAL A 75 -5.24 4.35 4.80
N ASP A 76 -6.50 4.22 5.19
CA ASP A 76 -7.11 3.00 5.71
C ASP A 76 -8.43 2.65 5.00
N ARG A 77 -8.35 2.30 3.77
CA ARG A 77 -9.50 1.82 2.99
C ARG A 77 -9.62 0.30 3.06
N TYR A 78 -10.78 -0.22 3.48
CA TYR A 78 -11.02 -1.64 3.71
C TYR A 78 -12.01 -2.23 2.69
N PRO A 79 -11.52 -2.82 1.58
CA PRO A 79 -12.36 -3.21 0.46
C PRO A 79 -13.10 -4.54 0.63
N VAL A 80 -12.58 -5.49 1.42
CA VAL A 80 -13.11 -6.85 1.50
C VAL A 80 -14.31 -6.93 2.45
N PRO A 81 -15.44 -7.51 2.04
CA PRO A 81 -15.65 -8.30 0.80
C PRO A 81 -16.30 -7.53 -0.36
N TRP A 82 -16.69 -6.28 -0.22
CA TRP A 82 -17.65 -5.63 -1.11
C TRP A 82 -17.05 -4.81 -2.25
N LEU A 83 -15.84 -4.33 -2.08
CA LEU A 83 -15.19 -3.46 -3.07
C LEU A 83 -14.06 -4.19 -3.80
N PRO A 84 -13.77 -3.82 -5.05
CA PRO A 84 -12.55 -4.27 -5.71
C PRO A 84 -11.30 -3.89 -4.92
N LEU A 85 -10.27 -4.75 -4.89
CA LEU A 85 -9.00 -4.45 -4.20
C LEU A 85 -8.33 -3.20 -4.75
N ALA A 86 -8.54 -2.90 -6.03
CA ALA A 86 -8.08 -1.66 -6.67
C ALA A 86 -8.61 -0.39 -5.96
N ASN A 87 -9.78 -0.45 -5.31
CA ASN A 87 -10.33 0.69 -4.57
C ASN A 87 -9.35 1.16 -3.49
N PHE A 88 -8.79 0.25 -2.69
CA PHE A 88 -7.78 0.58 -1.69
C PHE A 88 -6.55 1.25 -2.30
N SER A 89 -5.94 0.63 -3.30
CA SER A 89 -4.71 1.14 -3.90
C SER A 89 -4.91 2.45 -4.68
N GLN A 90 -6.10 2.71 -5.19
CA GLN A 90 -6.45 4.01 -5.80
C GLN A 90 -6.41 5.13 -4.77
N HIS A 91 -6.94 4.92 -3.56
CA HIS A 91 -6.86 5.91 -2.48
C HIS A 91 -5.41 6.17 -2.06
N ILE A 92 -4.56 5.14 -1.98
CA ILE A 92 -3.11 5.32 -1.76
C ILE A 92 -2.49 6.18 -2.86
N HIS A 93 -2.82 5.91 -4.14
CA HIS A 93 -2.27 6.66 -5.26
C HIS A 93 -2.71 8.13 -5.25
N LYS A 94 -3.98 8.42 -5.03
CA LYS A 94 -4.51 9.78 -4.92
C LYS A 94 -3.83 10.55 -3.79
N THR A 95 -3.64 9.91 -2.64
CA THR A 95 -2.92 10.51 -1.51
C THR A 95 -1.47 10.79 -1.87
N ARG A 96 -0.78 9.86 -2.55
CA ARG A 96 0.60 10.11 -3.01
C ARG A 96 0.71 11.28 -3.98
N LEU A 97 -0.27 11.46 -4.87
CA LEU A 97 -0.29 12.61 -5.79
C LEU A 97 -0.55 13.95 -5.07
N ALA A 98 -1.32 13.93 -4.00
CA ALA A 98 -1.68 15.12 -3.24
C ALA A 98 -0.63 15.51 -2.16
N THR A 99 0.21 14.55 -1.77
CA THR A 99 1.25 14.77 -0.76
C THR A 99 2.61 15.00 -1.40
N ASN A 100 3.52 15.69 -0.68
CA ASN A 100 4.91 15.77 -1.10
C ASN A 100 5.50 14.35 -1.21
N ALA A 101 6.22 14.06 -2.30
CA ALA A 101 6.80 12.76 -2.59
C ALA A 101 7.76 12.24 -1.50
N GLU A 102 8.40 13.16 -0.76
CA GLU A 102 9.30 12.82 0.35
C GLU A 102 8.58 12.49 1.66
N ARG A 103 7.29 12.82 1.78
CA ARG A 103 6.54 12.53 3.00
C ARG A 103 6.27 11.02 3.15
N PRO A 104 6.42 10.46 4.36
CA PRO A 104 5.98 9.11 4.64
C PRO A 104 4.48 8.95 4.37
N LEU A 105 4.15 7.95 3.55
CA LEU A 105 2.78 7.52 3.29
C LEU A 105 2.64 6.06 3.72
N ILE A 106 1.76 5.83 4.68
CA ILE A 106 1.51 4.49 5.23
C ILE A 106 0.18 3.97 4.76
N ALA A 107 0.18 2.78 4.21
CA ALA A 107 -1.02 2.03 3.89
C ALA A 107 -1.46 1.22 5.11
N VAL A 108 -2.68 1.43 5.58
CA VAL A 108 -3.29 0.63 6.63
C VAL A 108 -4.18 -0.42 5.99
N ILE A 109 -3.72 -1.66 6.01
CA ILE A 109 -4.30 -2.76 5.27
C ILE A 109 -5.32 -3.51 6.12
N GLN A 110 -6.47 -3.83 5.53
CA GLN A 110 -7.50 -4.64 6.17
C GLN A 110 -6.96 -6.02 6.56
N SER A 111 -7.03 -6.35 7.84
CA SER A 111 -6.73 -7.68 8.36
C SER A 111 -7.78 -8.13 9.37
N PHE A 112 -9.04 -7.83 9.10
CA PHE A 112 -10.20 -8.18 9.92
C PHE A 112 -11.40 -8.53 9.05
N ASP A 113 -12.41 -9.13 9.67
CA ASP A 113 -13.74 -9.34 9.11
C ASP A 113 -14.69 -8.27 9.64
N TRP A 114 -15.47 -7.64 8.78
CA TRP A 114 -16.48 -6.65 9.18
C TRP A 114 -17.47 -7.19 10.21
N ALA A 115 -17.67 -8.51 10.30
CA ALA A 115 -18.44 -9.11 11.39
C ALA A 115 -17.90 -8.79 12.80
N ALA A 116 -16.68 -8.30 12.92
CA ALA A 116 -16.11 -7.79 14.16
C ALA A 116 -16.53 -6.35 14.50
N GLN A 117 -17.11 -5.63 13.52
CA GLN A 117 -17.56 -4.23 13.64
C GLN A 117 -19.00 -4.11 13.09
N PRO A 118 -19.99 -4.76 13.71
CA PRO A 118 -21.37 -4.83 13.20
C PRO A 118 -22.05 -3.47 13.08
N GLU A 119 -21.63 -2.49 13.86
CA GLU A 119 -22.12 -1.11 13.81
C GLU A 119 -21.72 -0.35 12.54
N SER A 120 -20.73 -0.83 11.83
CA SER A 120 -20.23 -0.24 10.59
C SER A 120 -20.83 -0.87 9.33
N ILE A 121 -21.67 -1.91 9.47
CA ILE A 121 -22.26 -2.65 8.35
C ILE A 121 -23.54 -1.95 7.92
N LEU A 122 -23.65 -1.64 6.63
CA LEU A 122 -24.84 -1.05 6.05
C LEU A 122 -25.87 -2.13 5.63
N PRO A 123 -27.18 -1.79 5.58
CA PRO A 123 -28.17 -2.70 5.03
C PRO A 123 -27.82 -3.15 3.60
N GLY A 124 -27.90 -4.46 3.35
CA GLY A 124 -27.53 -5.07 2.07
C GLY A 124 -26.05 -5.47 1.94
N GLU A 125 -25.22 -5.14 2.91
CA GLU A 125 -23.83 -5.59 3.00
C GLU A 125 -23.75 -6.97 3.67
N GLU A 126 -24.04 -8.00 2.91
CA GLU A 126 -24.04 -9.39 3.33
C GLU A 126 -22.73 -10.10 2.91
N ASN A 127 -22.64 -11.42 3.19
CA ASN A 127 -21.49 -12.26 2.82
C ASN A 127 -20.16 -11.81 3.46
N LEU A 128 -20.22 -11.44 4.73
CA LEU A 128 -19.07 -11.03 5.54
C LEU A 128 -18.00 -12.13 5.55
N ARG A 129 -16.77 -11.75 5.30
CA ARG A 129 -15.59 -12.61 5.39
C ARG A 129 -14.32 -11.79 5.61
N PRO A 130 -13.30 -12.37 6.21
CA PRO A 130 -11.99 -11.74 6.24
C PRO A 130 -11.30 -11.80 4.86
N PRO A 131 -10.26 -10.98 4.64
CA PRO A 131 -9.37 -11.14 3.50
C PRO A 131 -8.72 -12.52 3.47
N THR A 132 -8.55 -13.07 2.29
CA THR A 132 -7.68 -14.22 2.05
C THR A 132 -6.20 -13.81 2.11
N GLU A 133 -5.29 -14.79 2.18
CA GLU A 133 -3.85 -14.54 2.10
C GLU A 133 -3.44 -13.83 0.79
N LEU A 134 -4.01 -14.26 -0.33
CA LEU A 134 -3.75 -13.64 -1.63
C LEU A 134 -4.24 -12.19 -1.68
N GLU A 135 -5.39 -11.89 -1.09
CA GLU A 135 -5.92 -10.52 -1.00
C GLU A 135 -5.05 -9.65 -0.07
N LEU A 136 -4.63 -10.17 1.10
CA LEU A 136 -3.68 -9.47 1.97
C LEU A 136 -2.38 -9.15 1.22
N ARG A 137 -1.84 -10.14 0.51
CA ARG A 137 -0.62 -9.98 -0.28
C ARG A 137 -0.82 -8.97 -1.41
N SER A 138 -1.91 -9.07 -2.17
CA SER A 138 -2.25 -8.14 -3.24
C SER A 138 -2.40 -6.70 -2.72
N MET A 139 -3.13 -6.47 -1.63
CA MET A 139 -3.25 -5.13 -1.01
C MET A 139 -1.89 -4.60 -0.57
N THR A 140 -1.06 -5.43 0.06
CA THR A 140 0.28 -5.03 0.53
C THR A 140 1.17 -4.54 -0.61
N TYR A 141 1.25 -5.31 -1.67
CA TYR A 141 2.12 -4.96 -2.79
C TYR A 141 1.52 -3.91 -3.73
N SER A 142 0.20 -3.83 -3.85
CA SER A 142 -0.43 -2.74 -4.59
C SER A 142 -0.29 -1.39 -3.89
N ALA A 143 -0.27 -1.37 -2.55
CA ALA A 143 0.06 -0.17 -1.80
C ALA A 143 1.46 0.34 -2.14
N LEU A 144 2.48 -0.54 -2.16
CA LEU A 144 3.83 -0.20 -2.59
C LEU A 144 3.84 0.30 -4.04
N ALA A 145 3.18 -0.41 -4.96
CA ALA A 145 3.11 -0.02 -6.36
C ALA A 145 2.47 1.36 -6.58
N ARG A 146 1.67 1.82 -5.61
CA ARG A 146 0.96 3.11 -5.64
C ARG A 146 1.59 4.19 -4.74
N GLY A 147 2.76 3.93 -4.18
CA GLY A 147 3.60 4.95 -3.54
C GLY A 147 3.58 4.94 -2.02
N ALA A 148 2.96 3.95 -1.36
CA ALA A 148 3.17 3.75 0.06
C ALA A 148 4.61 3.31 0.32
N ASN A 149 5.21 3.82 1.38
CA ASN A 149 6.55 3.43 1.86
C ASN A 149 6.54 2.91 3.30
N GLY A 150 5.35 2.68 3.85
CA GLY A 150 5.13 2.00 5.12
C GLY A 150 3.80 1.25 5.12
N ILE A 151 3.72 0.22 5.95
CA ILE A 151 2.57 -0.68 6.03
C ILE A 151 2.16 -0.87 7.48
N PHE A 152 0.85 -0.71 7.75
CA PHE A 152 0.18 -1.19 8.96
C PHE A 152 -0.90 -2.19 8.58
N TYR A 153 -1.32 -3.01 9.53
CA TYR A 153 -2.45 -3.92 9.38
C TYR A 153 -3.47 -3.66 10.50
N PHE A 154 -4.67 -3.34 10.12
CA PHE A 154 -5.79 -3.15 11.05
C PHE A 154 -6.71 -4.38 11.00
N SER A 155 -6.97 -5.10 12.09
CA SER A 155 -6.30 -4.87 13.35
C SER A 155 -6.02 -6.20 14.07
N TYR A 156 -5.04 -6.18 14.92
CA TYR A 156 -4.72 -7.32 15.80
C TYR A 156 -5.87 -7.63 16.77
N ALA A 157 -6.55 -6.58 17.25
CA ALA A 157 -7.65 -6.74 18.21
C ALA A 157 -8.81 -7.56 17.62
N GLU A 158 -9.30 -7.19 16.44
CA GLU A 158 -10.41 -7.88 15.77
C GLU A 158 -10.02 -9.29 15.36
N MET A 159 -8.77 -9.49 14.99
CA MET A 159 -8.29 -10.79 14.51
C MET A 159 -7.99 -11.80 15.64
N ARG A 160 -7.51 -11.31 16.78
CA ARG A 160 -6.94 -12.16 17.84
C ARG A 160 -7.62 -12.03 19.21
N LEU A 161 -8.07 -10.84 19.58
CA LEU A 161 -8.58 -10.58 20.92
C LEU A 161 -10.09 -10.81 21.02
N LYS A 162 -10.84 -10.47 19.97
CA LYS A 162 -12.28 -10.73 19.90
C LYS A 162 -12.52 -12.20 19.52
N GLU A 163 -12.65 -13.06 20.50
CA GLU A 163 -13.08 -14.46 20.40
C GLU A 163 -12.26 -15.38 19.48
N ARG A 164 -11.09 -14.96 19.04
CA ARG A 164 -10.17 -15.77 18.21
C ARG A 164 -10.81 -16.36 16.96
N LYS A 165 -11.77 -15.67 16.36
CA LYS A 165 -12.55 -16.17 15.21
C LYS A 165 -11.70 -16.48 13.97
N TYR A 166 -10.50 -15.89 13.84
CA TYR A 166 -9.75 -15.88 12.59
C TYR A 166 -8.30 -16.38 12.72
N PRO A 167 -8.06 -17.59 13.24
CA PRO A 167 -6.69 -18.13 13.35
C PRO A 167 -6.02 -18.30 11.98
N LYS A 168 -6.79 -18.68 10.94
CA LYS A 168 -6.26 -18.80 9.56
C LYS A 168 -5.79 -17.46 9.01
N LEU A 169 -6.54 -16.38 9.27
CA LEU A 169 -6.15 -15.03 8.86
C LEU A 169 -4.85 -14.59 9.55
N TRP A 170 -4.70 -14.90 10.84
CA TRP A 170 -3.47 -14.62 11.58
C TRP A 170 -2.25 -15.33 11.00
N GLU A 171 -2.39 -16.61 10.66
CA GLU A 171 -1.32 -17.37 10.01
C GLU A 171 -1.00 -16.83 8.61
N ALA A 172 -2.01 -16.47 7.84
CA ALA A 172 -1.86 -15.82 6.53
C ALA A 172 -1.09 -14.49 6.66
N LEU A 173 -1.50 -13.63 7.60
CA LEU A 173 -0.83 -12.36 7.85
C LEU A 173 0.65 -12.57 8.23
N LYS A 174 0.96 -13.53 9.09
CA LYS A 174 2.37 -13.84 9.45
C LYS A 174 3.21 -14.23 8.23
N ARG A 175 2.63 -15.00 7.29
CA ARG A 175 3.33 -15.38 6.05
C ARG A 175 3.59 -14.16 5.17
N VAL A 176 2.58 -13.31 4.96
CA VAL A 176 2.72 -12.08 4.17
C VAL A 176 3.76 -11.14 4.81
N VAL A 177 3.69 -10.92 6.12
CA VAL A 177 4.68 -10.07 6.83
C VAL A 177 6.10 -10.65 6.73
N LYS A 178 6.24 -11.98 6.83
CA LYS A 178 7.55 -12.64 6.65
C LYS A 178 8.08 -12.44 5.23
N GLU A 179 7.22 -12.51 4.21
CA GLU A 179 7.60 -12.21 2.82
C GLU A 179 8.02 -10.75 2.66
N VAL A 180 7.24 -9.80 3.18
CA VAL A 180 7.55 -8.35 3.14
C VAL A 180 8.91 -8.08 3.80
N ARG A 181 9.19 -8.67 4.95
CA ARG A 181 10.48 -8.50 5.63
C ARG A 181 11.66 -9.04 4.81
N ARG A 182 11.51 -10.17 4.15
CA ARG A 182 12.56 -10.68 3.23
C ARG A 182 12.76 -9.77 2.03
N ARG A 183 11.72 -9.04 1.63
CA ARG A 183 11.72 -8.11 0.48
C ARG A 183 11.76 -6.65 0.91
N GLU A 184 12.25 -6.36 2.10
CA GLU A 184 12.29 -5.00 2.67
C GLU A 184 12.98 -4.00 1.73
N ALA A 185 14.00 -4.43 1.00
CA ALA A 185 14.69 -3.61 0.03
C ALA A 185 13.79 -3.05 -1.09
N LEU A 186 12.68 -3.72 -1.43
CA LEU A 186 11.70 -3.18 -2.38
C LEU A 186 10.91 -2.02 -1.78
N PHE A 187 10.56 -2.09 -0.49
CA PHE A 187 9.82 -1.03 0.20
C PHE A 187 10.68 0.20 0.48
N ALA A 188 11.99 0.02 0.58
CA ALA A 188 12.98 1.09 0.68
C ALA A 188 13.49 1.57 -0.70
N ALA A 189 13.04 0.96 -1.79
CA ALA A 189 13.51 1.27 -3.13
C ALA A 189 12.97 2.62 -3.62
N GLU A 190 13.76 3.26 -4.49
CA GLU A 190 13.35 4.48 -5.18
C GLU A 190 12.34 4.14 -6.28
N HIS A 191 11.20 4.84 -6.29
CA HIS A 191 10.27 4.79 -7.40
C HIS A 191 10.85 5.54 -8.59
N VAL A 192 11.09 4.85 -9.68
CA VAL A 192 11.66 5.44 -10.90
C VAL A 192 10.52 5.82 -11.83
N TRP A 193 10.55 7.07 -12.33
CA TRP A 193 9.64 7.46 -13.39
C TRP A 193 9.85 6.58 -14.62
N TRP A 194 8.76 6.06 -15.14
CA TRP A 194 8.77 5.12 -16.23
C TRP A 194 7.57 5.34 -17.15
N PRO A 195 7.80 5.69 -18.42
CA PRO A 195 6.73 5.86 -19.38
C PRO A 195 6.11 4.49 -19.66
N LYS A 196 5.02 4.22 -18.99
CA LYS A 196 4.31 2.95 -19.10
C LYS A 196 3.61 2.89 -20.46
N ALA A 197 4.00 1.94 -21.32
CA ALA A 197 3.17 1.50 -22.41
C ALA A 197 2.61 0.13 -22.02
N HIS A 198 1.33 0.05 -21.82
CA HIS A 198 0.63 -1.17 -21.49
C HIS A 198 -0.14 -1.66 -22.71
N HIS A 199 -0.13 -2.95 -22.94
CA HIS A 199 -0.95 -3.58 -23.95
C HIS A 199 -1.56 -4.84 -23.36
N PHE A 200 -2.87 -4.98 -23.49
CA PHE A 200 -3.62 -6.16 -23.08
C PHE A 200 -4.01 -6.94 -24.33
N GLU A 201 -3.85 -8.25 -24.33
CA GLU A 201 -4.23 -9.09 -25.47
C GLU A 201 -5.74 -9.10 -25.71
N ASN A 202 -6.53 -8.84 -24.69
CA ASN A 202 -7.98 -8.70 -24.83
C ASN A 202 -8.32 -7.24 -25.21
N GLN A 203 -8.38 -6.99 -26.51
CA GLN A 203 -8.41 -5.66 -27.10
C GLN A 203 -9.77 -4.96 -27.09
N ASP A 204 -10.63 -5.21 -26.13
CA ASP A 204 -11.79 -4.36 -25.99
C ASP A 204 -11.36 -3.00 -25.42
N THR A 205 -11.05 -2.08 -26.33
CA THR A 205 -10.57 -0.72 -26.03
C THR A 205 -11.49 0.07 -25.11
N ARG A 206 -12.75 -0.33 -24.97
CA ARG A 206 -13.72 0.28 -24.05
C ARG A 206 -13.36 0.06 -22.58
N PHE A 207 -12.53 -0.95 -22.27
CA PHE A 207 -12.15 -1.33 -20.92
C PHE A 207 -10.67 -1.09 -20.60
N ASN A 208 -9.88 -0.54 -21.51
CA ASN A 208 -8.44 -0.36 -21.30
C ASN A 208 -8.09 0.44 -20.04
N ALA A 209 -8.83 1.51 -19.75
CA ALA A 209 -8.60 2.29 -18.53
C ALA A 209 -8.90 1.48 -17.25
N ALA A 210 -9.93 0.64 -17.27
CA ALA A 210 -10.26 -0.26 -16.16
C ALA A 210 -9.23 -1.37 -16.02
N LEU A 211 -8.69 -1.87 -17.13
CA LEU A 211 -7.65 -2.90 -17.14
C LEU A 211 -6.31 -2.37 -16.64
N GLU A 212 -5.93 -1.15 -16.95
CA GLU A 212 -4.76 -0.49 -16.35
C GLU A 212 -4.86 -0.38 -14.83
N ALA A 213 -6.07 -0.14 -14.31
CA ALA A 213 -6.31 -0.18 -12.88
C ALA A 213 -6.25 -1.61 -12.31
N SER A 214 -6.50 -2.63 -13.14
CA SER A 214 -6.53 -4.04 -12.75
C SER A 214 -5.14 -4.61 -12.50
N VAL A 215 -4.17 -4.33 -13.37
CA VAL A 215 -2.77 -4.69 -13.16
C VAL A 215 -1.98 -3.42 -12.88
N GLN A 216 -1.50 -3.31 -11.66
CA GLN A 216 -0.75 -2.14 -11.19
C GLN A 216 0.74 -2.48 -11.17
N SER A 217 1.55 -1.61 -11.76
CA SER A 217 2.99 -1.85 -11.82
C SER A 217 3.80 -0.60 -11.51
N VAL A 218 5.00 -0.81 -11.00
CA VAL A 218 5.99 0.24 -10.70
C VAL A 218 7.39 -0.24 -11.02
N LEU A 219 8.23 0.66 -11.53
CA LEU A 219 9.67 0.45 -11.64
C LEU A 219 10.35 0.95 -10.37
N LEU A 220 11.12 0.08 -9.75
CA LEU A 220 11.82 0.31 -8.50
C LEU A 220 13.33 0.23 -8.72
N ARG A 221 14.09 1.11 -8.09
CA ARG A 221 15.55 1.03 -8.04
C ARG A 221 16.00 0.71 -6.61
N VAL A 222 16.47 -0.51 -6.40
CA VAL A 222 17.11 -0.94 -5.16
C VAL A 222 18.55 -0.44 -5.18
N LYS A 223 18.88 0.54 -4.31
CA LYS A 223 20.23 1.09 -4.18
C LYS A 223 21.10 0.27 -3.22
N ARG A 224 20.49 -0.20 -2.15
CA ARG A 224 21.10 -1.08 -1.15
C ARG A 224 20.25 -2.31 -1.02
N GLY A 225 20.79 -3.41 -1.41
CA GLY A 225 20.11 -4.70 -1.43
C GLY A 225 20.81 -5.73 -0.56
N ASP A 226 20.30 -6.93 -0.63
CA ASP A 226 20.81 -8.11 0.05
C ASP A 226 21.00 -9.27 -0.94
N GLY A 227 21.23 -10.47 -0.44
CA GLY A 227 21.42 -11.65 -1.29
C GLY A 227 20.18 -12.07 -2.10
N LEU A 228 18.98 -11.70 -1.66
CA LEU A 228 17.71 -11.95 -2.37
C LEU A 228 17.41 -10.87 -3.39
N LEU A 229 17.66 -9.62 -3.05
CA LEU A 229 17.38 -8.43 -3.82
C LEU A 229 18.69 -7.61 -3.99
N PRO A 230 19.61 -8.03 -4.84
CA PRO A 230 20.82 -7.25 -5.09
C PRO A 230 20.49 -5.86 -5.66
N PRO A 231 21.41 -4.89 -5.54
CA PRO A 231 21.21 -3.58 -6.14
C PRO A 231 20.87 -3.70 -7.63
N GLY A 232 19.85 -2.97 -8.08
CA GLY A 232 19.36 -3.05 -9.45
C GLY A 232 17.97 -2.50 -9.64
N HIS A 233 17.45 -2.68 -10.84
CA HIS A 233 16.09 -2.29 -11.19
C HIS A 233 15.15 -3.51 -11.13
N TYR A 234 13.97 -3.26 -10.61
CA TYR A 234 12.92 -4.27 -10.47
C TYR A 234 11.58 -3.71 -10.93
N ILE A 235 10.74 -4.54 -11.51
CA ILE A 235 9.34 -4.19 -11.74
C ILE A 235 8.49 -5.01 -10.79
N LEU A 236 7.73 -4.32 -9.97
CA LEU A 236 6.64 -4.91 -9.21
C LEU A 236 5.36 -4.76 -10.01
N ALA A 237 4.62 -5.84 -10.22
CA ALA A 237 3.30 -5.81 -10.84
C ALA A 237 2.30 -6.67 -10.05
N VAL A 238 1.08 -6.15 -9.90
CA VAL A 238 0.02 -6.71 -9.06
C VAL A 238 -1.27 -6.75 -9.85
N ASN A 239 -1.85 -7.93 -10.01
CA ASN A 239 -3.22 -8.08 -10.45
C ASN A 239 -4.15 -7.87 -9.23
N THR A 240 -4.96 -6.83 -9.27
CA THR A 240 -5.90 -6.50 -8.17
C THR A 240 -7.31 -7.06 -8.40
N THR A 241 -7.49 -7.91 -9.42
CA THR A 241 -8.79 -8.45 -9.80
C THR A 241 -8.90 -9.96 -9.50
N PRO A 242 -10.12 -10.47 -9.35
CA PRO A 242 -10.36 -11.91 -9.21
C PRO A 242 -10.31 -12.68 -10.54
N LEU A 243 -9.82 -12.08 -11.61
CA LEU A 243 -9.72 -12.67 -12.94
C LEU A 243 -8.27 -12.83 -13.37
N PRO A 244 -7.92 -13.87 -14.12
CA PRO A 244 -6.59 -13.98 -14.71
C PRO A 244 -6.45 -12.99 -15.87
N HIS A 245 -5.24 -12.45 -16.02
CA HIS A 245 -4.90 -11.54 -17.11
C HIS A 245 -3.58 -11.93 -17.76
N THR A 246 -3.46 -11.79 -19.08
CA THR A 246 -2.16 -11.67 -19.74
C THR A 246 -1.84 -10.18 -19.81
N TYR A 247 -0.70 -9.82 -19.26
CA TYR A 247 -0.27 -8.45 -19.14
C TYR A 247 1.06 -8.23 -19.85
N ARG A 248 1.12 -7.17 -20.63
CA ARG A 248 2.31 -6.79 -21.39
C ARG A 248 2.74 -5.41 -20.95
N PHE A 249 4.00 -5.26 -20.54
CA PHE A 249 4.58 -4.00 -20.15
C PHE A 249 5.91 -3.75 -20.81
N ARG A 250 6.19 -2.50 -21.13
CA ARG A 250 7.41 -2.11 -21.79
C ARG A 250 8.50 -1.85 -20.75
N LEU A 251 9.67 -2.45 -20.98
CA LEU A 251 10.87 -2.11 -20.22
C LEU A 251 11.37 -0.70 -20.60
N PRO A 252 12.08 0.00 -19.71
CA PRO A 252 12.65 1.30 -20.02
C PRO A 252 13.75 1.23 -21.08
N TRP A 253 14.30 0.06 -21.35
CA TRP A 253 15.32 -0.23 -22.35
C TRP A 253 15.08 -1.56 -23.05
N LYS A 254 15.76 -1.76 -24.17
CA LYS A 254 15.70 -3.02 -24.91
C LYS A 254 16.51 -4.10 -24.17
N THR A 255 15.97 -5.31 -24.13
CA THR A 255 16.69 -6.50 -23.69
C THR A 255 16.30 -7.68 -24.55
N THR A 256 17.26 -8.56 -24.82
CA THR A 256 17.03 -9.87 -25.42
C THR A 256 17.05 -10.98 -24.37
N ASP A 257 17.43 -10.62 -23.13
CA ASP A 257 17.54 -11.56 -22.05
C ASP A 257 16.18 -11.82 -21.43
N GLN A 258 15.96 -13.06 -21.01
CA GLN A 258 14.80 -13.41 -20.22
C GLN A 258 14.85 -12.69 -18.86
N VAL A 259 13.70 -12.24 -18.38
CA VAL A 259 13.60 -11.52 -17.12
C VAL A 259 13.19 -12.49 -16.01
N PRO A 260 14.04 -12.69 -14.99
CA PRO A 260 13.69 -13.58 -13.89
C PRO A 260 12.50 -13.05 -13.10
N VAL A 261 11.62 -13.95 -12.66
CA VAL A 261 10.54 -13.64 -11.71
C VAL A 261 10.99 -14.11 -10.34
N LEU A 262 11.14 -13.15 -9.44
CA LEU A 262 11.74 -13.34 -8.13
C LEU A 262 11.02 -14.43 -7.31
N GLU A 263 11.80 -15.40 -6.82
CA GLU A 263 11.33 -16.52 -5.98
C GLU A 263 10.30 -17.46 -6.66
N GLU A 264 10.08 -17.34 -7.98
CA GLU A 264 9.14 -18.23 -8.69
C GLU A 264 9.85 -19.33 -9.53
N GLY A 265 11.15 -19.33 -9.58
CA GLY A 265 11.93 -20.35 -10.33
C GLY A 265 11.68 -20.33 -11.83
N ARG A 266 11.16 -19.22 -12.36
CA ARG A 266 10.82 -19.03 -13.78
C ARG A 266 11.29 -17.67 -14.31
N HIS A 267 11.18 -17.52 -15.62
CA HIS A 267 11.45 -16.28 -16.33
C HIS A 267 10.19 -15.83 -17.09
N ALA A 268 9.97 -14.54 -17.16
CA ALA A 268 8.98 -13.96 -18.04
C ALA A 268 9.47 -13.88 -19.47
N THR A 269 8.57 -14.07 -20.43
CA THR A 269 8.88 -13.98 -21.85
C THR A 269 9.16 -12.53 -22.23
N THR A 270 10.20 -12.31 -23.04
CA THR A 270 10.52 -11.00 -23.59
C THR A 270 10.38 -10.98 -25.09
N ASP A 271 9.92 -9.86 -25.62
CA ASP A 271 9.84 -9.54 -27.05
C ASP A 271 10.39 -8.11 -27.26
N GLY A 272 11.67 -8.02 -27.51
CA GLY A 272 12.41 -6.75 -27.58
C GLY A 272 12.38 -6.00 -26.24
N SER A 273 11.65 -4.87 -26.20
CA SER A 273 11.48 -4.10 -24.97
C SER A 273 10.26 -4.51 -24.15
N TRP A 274 9.52 -5.53 -24.57
CA TRP A 274 8.29 -5.95 -23.93
C TRP A 274 8.51 -7.20 -23.07
N VAL A 275 7.94 -7.17 -21.88
CA VAL A 275 7.76 -8.36 -21.04
C VAL A 275 6.30 -8.75 -21.13
N VAL A 276 6.04 -10.04 -21.36
CA VAL A 276 4.69 -10.61 -21.39
C VAL A 276 4.61 -11.66 -20.31
N ASP A 277 3.61 -11.55 -19.45
CA ASP A 277 3.39 -12.55 -18.41
C ASP A 277 1.90 -12.74 -18.12
N ARG A 278 1.56 -13.93 -17.63
CA ARG A 278 0.22 -14.27 -17.17
C ARG A 278 0.13 -14.05 -15.67
N PHE A 279 -0.91 -13.37 -15.26
CA PHE A 279 -1.28 -13.14 -13.87
C PHE A 279 -2.50 -13.98 -13.52
N ASP A 280 -2.37 -14.84 -12.57
CA ASP A 280 -3.51 -15.47 -11.92
C ASP A 280 -4.32 -14.42 -11.12
N PRO A 281 -5.56 -14.74 -10.69
CA PRO A 281 -6.31 -13.85 -9.83
C PRO A 281 -5.50 -13.35 -8.62
N VAL A 282 -5.51 -12.05 -8.40
CA VAL A 282 -4.83 -11.33 -7.31
C VAL A 282 -3.33 -11.62 -7.17
N ALA A 283 -2.68 -12.07 -8.26
CA ALA A 283 -1.26 -12.40 -8.28
C ALA A 283 -0.36 -11.17 -8.11
N VAL A 284 0.80 -11.41 -7.52
CA VAL A 284 1.88 -10.43 -7.38
C VAL A 284 3.16 -11.02 -7.94
N HIS A 285 3.77 -10.35 -8.91
CA HIS A 285 5.06 -10.73 -9.48
C HIS A 285 6.08 -9.62 -9.32
N VAL A 286 7.32 -10.00 -9.05
CA VAL A 286 8.47 -9.10 -9.01
C VAL A 286 9.48 -9.58 -10.05
N TYR A 287 9.76 -8.74 -11.01
CA TYR A 287 10.66 -9.03 -12.12
C TYR A 287 12.01 -8.37 -11.87
N GLY A 288 13.05 -9.14 -11.96
CA GLY A 288 14.40 -8.61 -11.79
C GLY A 288 15.37 -9.50 -10.98
N PRO A 289 16.63 -9.05 -10.81
CA PRO A 289 17.14 -7.76 -11.30
C PRO A 289 17.06 -7.66 -12.82
N LEU A 290 16.59 -6.50 -13.30
CA LEU A 290 16.51 -6.26 -14.73
C LEU A 290 17.94 -6.12 -15.30
N PRO A 291 18.22 -6.68 -16.49
CA PRO A 291 19.50 -6.47 -17.14
C PRO A 291 19.79 -4.98 -17.31
N ALA A 292 21.02 -4.57 -17.14
CA ALA A 292 21.41 -3.19 -17.36
C ALA A 292 21.14 -2.81 -18.83
N GLY A 293 20.49 -1.67 -19.04
CA GLY A 293 20.32 -1.12 -20.39
C GLY A 293 21.71 -0.77 -20.95
N LYS A 294 21.97 -1.24 -22.18
CA LYS A 294 23.11 -0.80 -22.98
C LYS A 294 22.80 0.53 -23.64
#